data_1c711ac4edfbf2e5029b72e633dc42d9
#
_entry.id   1c711ac4edfbf2e5029b72e633dc42d9
#
_cell.length_a   1.000
_cell.length_b   1.000
_cell.length_c   1.000
_cell.angle_alpha   90.00
_cell.angle_beta   90.00
_cell.angle_gamma   90.00
#
_symmetry.space_group_name_H-M   'P 1'
#
loop_
_entity.id
_entity.type
_entity.pdbx_description
1 polymer ?
#
loop_
_entity_poly.entity_id
_entity_poly.type
_entity_poly.pdbx_seq_one_letter_code
_entity_poly.pdbx_strand_id
1 'polypeptide(L)'
;MLYTKLKKDGTYETYLANLEKAALEKERAEWIKKMINIPAPSFSLTNLKGETVSLASLKGKIVILDYWATWCGPCVSSFPGMQKALNKYASNPNIVFLFVNTWQTEENREKLVTDFITAKKYNFNVLYDTKNVKDPSKFDVVSAYKVDGIPTKFVIDGDGNIRFKAVGFSGSDDGVVKEIDSMISLLAGKESSK
;
A
#
# COMPACT_ATOMS: atom_id res chain seq x y z
N MET A 1 -4.55 23.80 35.20
CA MET A 1 -4.96 25.23 34.94
C MET A 1 -4.96 25.60 33.44
N LEU A 2 -3.90 25.38 32.70
CA LEU A 2 -3.85 25.73 31.25
C LEU A 2 -4.89 24.96 30.41
N TYR A 3 -5.00 23.65 30.63
CA TYR A 3 -5.95 22.76 29.95
C TYR A 3 -7.42 23.20 30.13
N THR A 4 -7.79 23.58 31.36
CA THR A 4 -9.17 24.00 31.69
C THR A 4 -9.53 25.35 31.09
N LYS A 5 -8.56 26.26 30.95
CA LYS A 5 -8.73 27.58 30.36
C LYS A 5 -8.89 27.50 28.84
N LEU A 6 -8.03 26.75 28.16
CA LEU A 6 -8.06 26.53 26.71
C LEU A 6 -9.35 25.84 26.23
N LYS A 7 -9.97 24.99 27.08
CA LYS A 7 -11.22 24.30 26.75
C LYS A 7 -12.47 25.17 26.87
N LYS A 8 -12.41 26.24 27.71
CA LYS A 8 -13.57 27.11 27.96
C LYS A 8 -13.82 28.17 26.88
N ASP A 9 -12.80 28.55 26.13
CA ASP A 9 -12.87 29.66 25.14
C ASP A 9 -12.62 29.21 23.68
N GLY A 10 -12.69 27.88 23.40
CA GLY A 10 -12.49 27.33 22.05
C GLY A 10 -11.03 27.31 21.57
N THR A 11 -10.09 27.86 22.36
CA THR A 11 -8.66 27.92 21.97
C THR A 11 -8.00 26.55 22.06
N TYR A 12 -8.57 25.61 22.84
CA TYR A 12 -8.08 24.25 22.93
C TYR A 12 -8.24 23.46 21.61
N GLU A 13 -9.37 23.60 20.95
CA GLU A 13 -9.63 22.95 19.66
C GLU A 13 -8.71 23.52 18.58
N THR A 14 -8.54 24.84 18.56
CA THR A 14 -7.58 25.49 17.65
C THR A 14 -6.14 25.04 17.93
N TYR A 15 -5.76 24.89 19.19
CA TYR A 15 -4.44 24.38 19.57
C TYR A 15 -4.23 22.95 19.12
N LEU A 16 -5.20 22.06 19.32
CA LEU A 16 -5.13 20.67 18.83
C LEU A 16 -5.03 20.61 17.33
N ALA A 17 -5.87 21.37 16.60
CA ALA A 17 -5.83 21.41 15.14
C ALA A 17 -4.46 21.89 14.62
N ASN A 18 -3.84 22.86 15.28
CA ASN A 18 -2.51 23.33 14.93
C ASN A 18 -1.42 22.28 15.19
N LEU A 19 -1.52 21.53 16.29
CA LEU A 19 -0.61 20.42 16.58
C LEU A 19 -0.75 19.29 15.55
N GLU A 20 -1.98 18.91 15.21
CA GLU A 20 -2.26 17.89 14.19
C GLU A 20 -1.73 18.33 12.82
N LYS A 21 -1.96 19.58 12.44
CA LYS A 21 -1.43 20.15 11.21
C LYS A 21 0.09 20.12 11.17
N ALA A 22 0.75 20.56 12.24
CA ALA A 22 2.21 20.56 12.33
C ALA A 22 2.77 19.13 12.27
N ALA A 23 2.13 18.15 12.92
CA ALA A 23 2.50 16.75 12.86
C ALA A 23 2.38 16.19 11.44
N LEU A 24 1.27 16.51 10.75
CA LEU A 24 1.04 16.11 9.36
C LEU A 24 2.06 16.74 8.40
N GLU A 25 2.37 18.02 8.56
CA GLU A 25 3.38 18.72 7.75
C GLU A 25 4.78 18.11 7.95
N LYS A 26 5.12 17.76 9.19
CA LYS A 26 6.39 17.08 9.51
C LYS A 26 6.45 15.70 8.85
N GLU A 27 5.40 14.90 8.97
CA GLU A 27 5.32 13.58 8.35
C GLU A 27 5.41 13.69 6.83
N ARG A 28 4.67 14.64 6.23
CA ARG A 28 4.74 14.93 4.80
C ARG A 28 6.15 15.29 4.33
N ALA A 29 6.86 16.12 5.11
CA ALA A 29 8.25 16.48 4.81
C ALA A 29 9.19 15.26 4.83
N GLU A 30 8.97 14.31 5.76
CA GLU A 30 9.76 13.08 5.80
C GLU A 30 9.46 12.17 4.59
N TRP A 31 8.21 12.08 4.15
CA TRP A 31 7.87 11.32 2.93
C TRP A 31 8.42 11.98 1.66
N ILE A 32 8.46 13.32 1.58
CA ILE A 32 9.09 14.03 0.46
C ILE A 32 10.57 13.65 0.33
N LYS A 33 11.30 13.55 1.45
CA LYS A 33 12.72 13.13 1.44
C LYS A 33 12.91 11.69 0.96
N LYS A 34 11.92 10.82 1.17
CA LYS A 34 11.93 9.42 0.76
C LYS A 34 11.39 9.20 -0.66
N MET A 35 10.90 10.26 -1.31
CA MET A 35 10.34 10.16 -2.65
C MET A 35 11.44 9.80 -3.66
N ILE A 36 11.17 8.77 -4.45
CA ILE A 36 12.03 8.32 -5.54
C ILE A 36 11.34 8.52 -6.88
N ASN A 37 12.02 8.31 -7.98
CA ASN A 37 11.45 8.36 -9.31
C ASN A 37 12.15 7.30 -10.19
N ILE A 38 11.64 6.06 -10.11
CA ILE A 38 12.24 4.90 -10.77
C ILE A 38 11.14 4.24 -11.61
N PRO A 39 11.35 3.97 -12.91
CA PRO A 39 10.39 3.22 -13.70
C PRO A 39 10.03 1.90 -13.02
N ALA A 40 8.74 1.67 -12.81
CA ALA A 40 8.26 0.42 -12.22
C ALA A 40 8.46 -0.74 -13.20
N PRO A 41 9.02 -1.88 -12.77
CA PRO A 41 9.06 -3.08 -13.60
C PRO A 41 7.65 -3.47 -14.05
N SER A 42 7.50 -3.80 -15.32
CA SER A 42 6.22 -4.28 -15.86
C SER A 42 5.84 -5.63 -15.26
N PHE A 43 4.56 -5.84 -15.07
CA PHE A 43 4.00 -7.14 -14.70
C PHE A 43 2.68 -7.40 -15.42
N SER A 44 2.35 -8.68 -15.53
CA SER A 44 1.04 -9.17 -15.99
C SER A 44 0.75 -10.43 -15.18
N LEU A 45 -0.15 -10.32 -14.21
CA LEU A 45 -0.43 -11.36 -13.21
C LEU A 45 -1.90 -11.72 -13.17
N THR A 46 -2.21 -12.94 -12.77
CA THR A 46 -3.59 -13.42 -12.62
C THR A 46 -4.10 -13.16 -11.20
N ASN A 47 -5.34 -12.68 -11.07
CA ASN A 47 -6.00 -12.48 -9.79
C ASN A 47 -6.79 -13.73 -9.33
N LEU A 48 -7.43 -13.65 -8.13
CA LEU A 48 -8.25 -14.75 -7.58
C LEU A 48 -9.42 -15.18 -8.47
N LYS A 49 -9.84 -14.34 -9.44
CA LYS A 49 -10.94 -14.64 -10.37
C LYS A 49 -10.45 -15.21 -11.70
N GLY A 50 -9.14 -15.39 -11.86
CA GLY A 50 -8.55 -15.80 -13.14
C GLY A 50 -8.40 -14.65 -14.16
N GLU A 51 -8.65 -13.40 -13.75
CA GLU A 51 -8.50 -12.24 -14.62
C GLU A 51 -7.04 -11.76 -14.64
N THR A 52 -6.56 -11.37 -15.81
CA THR A 52 -5.22 -10.81 -15.95
C THR A 52 -5.21 -9.32 -15.62
N VAL A 53 -4.33 -8.93 -14.70
CA VAL A 53 -4.05 -7.53 -14.33
C VAL A 53 -2.61 -7.20 -14.69
N SER A 54 -2.42 -6.14 -15.47
CA SER A 54 -1.09 -5.65 -15.85
C SER A 54 -0.85 -4.23 -15.38
N LEU A 55 0.39 -3.86 -15.12
CA LEU A 55 0.72 -2.48 -14.78
C LEU A 55 0.33 -1.52 -15.93
N ALA A 56 0.48 -1.95 -17.17
CA ALA A 56 0.12 -1.15 -18.35
C ALA A 56 -1.38 -0.79 -18.41
N SER A 57 -2.27 -1.68 -17.93
CA SER A 57 -3.72 -1.43 -17.87
C SER A 57 -4.11 -0.41 -16.78
N LEU A 58 -3.17 -0.03 -15.92
CA LEU A 58 -3.38 0.88 -14.80
C LEU A 58 -2.75 2.26 -15.03
N LYS A 59 -2.32 2.55 -16.26
CA LYS A 59 -1.76 3.86 -16.62
C LYS A 59 -2.76 4.98 -16.29
N GLY A 60 -2.25 6.07 -15.75
CA GLY A 60 -3.06 7.19 -15.26
C GLY A 60 -3.59 7.02 -13.84
N LYS A 61 -3.29 5.90 -13.18
CA LYS A 61 -3.75 5.63 -11.80
C LYS A 61 -2.59 5.58 -10.83
N ILE A 62 -2.85 5.93 -9.58
CA ILE A 62 -1.95 5.67 -8.46
C ILE A 62 -2.16 4.22 -8.04
N VAL A 63 -1.09 3.42 -8.04
CA VAL A 63 -1.15 2.00 -7.68
C VAL A 63 -0.38 1.76 -6.38
N ILE A 64 -1.08 1.20 -5.40
CA ILE A 64 -0.48 0.68 -4.17
C ILE A 64 -0.27 -0.81 -4.36
N LEU A 65 0.99 -1.25 -4.43
CA LEU A 65 1.40 -2.62 -4.67
C LEU A 65 2.00 -3.19 -3.38
N ASP A 66 1.31 -4.12 -2.71
CA ASP A 66 1.72 -4.71 -1.43
C ASP A 66 2.11 -6.18 -1.61
N TYR A 67 3.38 -6.52 -1.30
CA TYR A 67 3.91 -7.89 -1.39
C TYR A 67 3.74 -8.62 -0.07
N TRP A 68 3.14 -9.82 -0.12
CA TRP A 68 2.76 -10.58 1.06
C TRP A 68 2.72 -12.10 0.85
N ALA A 69 2.63 -12.84 1.96
CA ALA A 69 2.34 -14.27 1.98
C ALA A 69 1.45 -14.62 3.18
N THR A 70 0.77 -15.77 3.14
CA THR A 70 -0.12 -16.20 4.25
C THR A 70 0.65 -16.52 5.53
N TRP A 71 1.88 -16.96 5.41
CA TRP A 71 2.77 -17.28 6.53
C TRP A 71 3.49 -16.03 7.12
N CYS A 72 3.39 -14.88 6.46
CA CYS A 72 4.06 -13.65 6.89
C CYS A 72 3.26 -12.96 8.01
N GLY A 73 3.64 -13.18 9.26
CA GLY A 73 2.97 -12.59 10.43
C GLY A 73 2.79 -11.06 10.34
N PRO A 74 3.87 -10.27 10.11
CA PRO A 74 3.76 -8.81 9.97
C PRO A 74 2.85 -8.37 8.81
N CYS A 75 2.81 -9.13 7.69
CA CYS A 75 1.91 -8.85 6.57
C CYS A 75 0.45 -8.97 7.02
N VAL A 76 0.11 -10.10 7.65
CA VAL A 76 -1.24 -10.37 8.16
C VAL A 76 -1.64 -9.34 9.21
N SER A 77 -0.70 -8.91 10.06
CA SER A 77 -0.95 -7.86 11.06
C SER A 77 -1.21 -6.48 10.45
N SER A 78 -0.70 -6.20 9.24
CA SER A 78 -0.96 -4.92 8.54
C SER A 78 -2.31 -4.87 7.83
N PHE A 79 -2.95 -6.01 7.57
CA PHE A 79 -4.14 -6.12 6.72
C PHE A 79 -5.37 -5.38 7.22
N PRO A 80 -5.70 -5.32 8.52
CA PRO A 80 -6.82 -4.49 8.97
C PRO A 80 -6.62 -3.01 8.61
N GLY A 81 -5.39 -2.48 8.75
CA GLY A 81 -5.05 -1.12 8.33
C GLY A 81 -5.11 -0.94 6.81
N MET A 82 -4.62 -1.92 6.03
CA MET A 82 -4.73 -1.92 4.57
C MET A 82 -6.19 -1.95 4.10
N GLN A 83 -7.05 -2.74 4.78
CA GLN A 83 -8.49 -2.76 4.47
C GLN A 83 -9.16 -1.40 4.78
N LYS A 84 -8.79 -0.75 5.88
CA LYS A 84 -9.26 0.61 6.20
C LYS A 84 -8.84 1.61 5.12
N ALA A 85 -7.57 1.57 4.69
CA ALA A 85 -7.06 2.43 3.62
C ALA A 85 -7.80 2.16 2.30
N LEU A 86 -7.95 0.90 1.90
CA LEU A 86 -8.69 0.51 0.71
C LEU A 86 -10.14 1.03 0.75
N ASN A 87 -10.85 0.86 1.86
CA ASN A 87 -12.22 1.35 2.01
C ASN A 87 -12.31 2.87 1.90
N LYS A 88 -11.33 3.60 2.46
CA LYS A 88 -11.26 5.06 2.38
C LYS A 88 -11.18 5.56 0.94
N TYR A 89 -10.45 4.85 0.08
CA TYR A 89 -10.25 5.22 -1.32
C TYR A 89 -11.16 4.48 -2.30
N ALA A 90 -12.11 3.66 -1.83
CA ALA A 90 -12.95 2.80 -2.67
C ALA A 90 -13.79 3.56 -3.72
N SER A 91 -14.15 4.82 -3.45
CA SER A 91 -14.91 5.68 -4.37
C SER A 91 -14.01 6.41 -5.40
N ASN A 92 -12.68 6.33 -5.27
CA ASN A 92 -11.76 6.99 -6.19
C ASN A 92 -11.24 5.99 -7.24
N PRO A 93 -11.72 6.03 -8.49
CA PRO A 93 -11.31 5.08 -9.53
C PRO A 93 -9.86 5.23 -9.99
N ASN A 94 -9.19 6.32 -9.58
CA ASN A 94 -7.80 6.61 -9.93
C ASN A 94 -6.80 6.04 -8.90
N ILE A 95 -7.28 5.37 -7.85
CA ILE A 95 -6.43 4.74 -6.84
C ILE A 95 -6.73 3.25 -6.81
N VAL A 96 -5.70 2.43 -7.00
CA VAL A 96 -5.82 0.97 -7.09
C VAL A 96 -4.91 0.31 -6.07
N PHE A 97 -5.47 -0.61 -5.29
CA PHE A 97 -4.73 -1.45 -4.36
C PHE A 97 -4.58 -2.85 -4.94
N LEU A 98 -3.35 -3.34 -5.02
CA LEU A 98 -3.01 -4.68 -5.49
C LEU A 98 -2.17 -5.38 -4.42
N PHE A 99 -2.55 -6.61 -4.09
CA PHE A 99 -1.89 -7.44 -3.09
C PHE A 99 -1.20 -8.60 -3.78
N VAL A 100 0.10 -8.51 -3.99
CA VAL A 100 0.87 -9.53 -4.70
C VAL A 100 1.29 -10.63 -3.72
N ASN A 101 0.63 -11.77 -3.81
CA ASN A 101 1.03 -12.96 -3.05
C ASN A 101 2.30 -13.54 -3.67
N THR A 102 3.39 -13.52 -2.93
CA THR A 102 4.72 -14.01 -3.37
C THR A 102 5.33 -14.95 -2.33
N TRP A 103 6.40 -15.66 -2.68
CA TRP A 103 7.12 -16.60 -1.84
C TRP A 103 6.23 -17.66 -1.16
N GLN A 104 5.06 -17.89 -1.73
CA GLN A 104 4.12 -18.92 -1.32
C GLN A 104 4.40 -20.18 -2.16
N THR A 105 5.04 -21.17 -1.56
CA THR A 105 5.61 -22.33 -2.30
C THR A 105 4.72 -23.57 -2.29
N GLU A 106 3.68 -23.60 -1.47
CA GLU A 106 2.76 -24.72 -1.33
C GLU A 106 2.06 -25.05 -2.66
N GLU A 107 1.88 -26.33 -2.95
CA GLU A 107 1.23 -26.81 -4.19
C GLU A 107 -0.21 -26.32 -4.33
N ASN A 108 -0.93 -26.23 -3.21
CA ASN A 108 -2.31 -25.74 -3.15
C ASN A 108 -2.41 -24.23 -2.89
N ARG A 109 -1.39 -23.46 -3.30
CA ARG A 109 -1.25 -22.01 -3.07
C ARG A 109 -2.57 -21.23 -3.31
N GLU A 110 -3.20 -21.46 -4.47
CA GLU A 110 -4.40 -20.71 -4.86
C GLU A 110 -5.55 -20.94 -3.87
N LYS A 111 -5.77 -22.20 -3.49
CA LYS A 111 -6.79 -22.53 -2.50
C LYS A 111 -6.48 -21.92 -1.14
N LEU A 112 -5.25 -22.05 -0.68
CA LEU A 112 -4.79 -21.55 0.62
C LEU A 112 -4.95 -20.02 0.73
N VAL A 113 -4.57 -19.29 -0.31
CA VAL A 113 -4.72 -17.83 -0.38
C VAL A 113 -6.19 -17.42 -0.46
N THR A 114 -6.98 -18.09 -1.29
CA THR A 114 -8.43 -17.82 -1.43
C THR A 114 -9.17 -18.06 -0.12
N ASP A 115 -8.91 -19.21 0.53
CA ASP A 115 -9.53 -19.54 1.82
C ASP A 115 -9.15 -18.50 2.89
N PHE A 116 -7.88 -18.09 2.94
CA PHE A 116 -7.41 -17.09 3.88
C PHE A 116 -8.15 -15.73 3.69
N ILE A 117 -8.19 -15.22 2.47
CA ILE A 117 -8.85 -13.93 2.17
C ILE A 117 -10.35 -13.99 2.47
N THR A 118 -11.01 -15.08 2.10
CA THR A 118 -12.44 -15.30 2.31
C THR A 118 -12.78 -15.41 3.80
N ALA A 119 -12.04 -16.21 4.56
CA ALA A 119 -12.26 -16.39 5.98
C ALA A 119 -12.08 -15.09 6.78
N LYS A 120 -11.15 -14.23 6.36
CA LYS A 120 -10.90 -12.92 6.96
C LYS A 120 -11.80 -11.80 6.41
N LYS A 121 -12.59 -12.08 5.37
CA LYS A 121 -13.52 -11.12 4.70
C LYS A 121 -12.81 -9.88 4.17
N TYR A 122 -11.57 -10.02 3.66
CA TYR A 122 -10.87 -8.94 3.01
C TYR A 122 -11.33 -8.76 1.56
N ASN A 123 -11.50 -7.49 1.13
CA ASN A 123 -11.88 -7.14 -0.25
C ASN A 123 -10.65 -6.85 -1.12
N PHE A 124 -9.60 -7.65 -0.96
CA PHE A 124 -8.32 -7.43 -1.62
C PHE A 124 -8.34 -7.94 -3.06
N ASN A 125 -7.82 -7.14 -3.98
CA ASN A 125 -7.47 -7.62 -5.32
C ASN A 125 -6.10 -8.30 -5.24
N VAL A 126 -6.11 -9.60 -4.97
CA VAL A 126 -4.91 -10.40 -4.82
C VAL A 126 -4.45 -10.90 -6.18
N LEU A 127 -3.17 -10.72 -6.45
CA LEU A 127 -2.48 -11.22 -7.64
C LEU A 127 -1.50 -12.32 -7.24
N TYR A 128 -1.34 -13.32 -8.08
CA TYR A 128 -0.35 -14.38 -7.88
C TYR A 128 0.95 -14.05 -8.59
N ASP A 129 2.03 -13.85 -7.83
CA ASP A 129 3.37 -13.70 -8.42
C ASP A 129 3.78 -14.98 -9.15
N THR A 130 4.41 -14.84 -10.29
CA THR A 130 4.78 -15.95 -11.17
C THR A 130 6.06 -16.60 -10.69
N LYS A 131 6.07 -17.93 -10.53
CA LYS A 131 7.32 -18.69 -10.33
C LYS A 131 8.18 -18.61 -11.59
N ASN A 132 9.47 -18.38 -11.40
CA ASN A 132 10.41 -18.33 -12.51
C ASN A 132 10.54 -19.70 -13.20
N VAL A 133 10.43 -19.71 -14.53
CA VAL A 133 10.47 -20.98 -15.31
C VAL A 133 11.83 -21.68 -15.22
N LYS A 134 12.92 -20.90 -15.13
CA LYS A 134 14.30 -21.45 -15.09
C LYS A 134 14.74 -21.81 -13.67
N ASP A 135 14.17 -21.14 -12.68
CA ASP A 135 14.50 -21.34 -11.26
C ASP A 135 13.21 -21.26 -10.43
N PRO A 136 12.47 -22.36 -10.26
CA PRO A 136 11.19 -22.39 -9.54
C PRO A 136 11.27 -22.00 -8.06
N SER A 137 12.48 -21.84 -7.51
CA SER A 137 12.69 -21.29 -6.17
C SER A 137 12.50 -19.76 -6.11
N LYS A 138 12.52 -19.10 -7.29
CA LYS A 138 12.35 -17.66 -7.43
C LYS A 138 10.97 -17.30 -7.96
N PHE A 139 10.57 -16.07 -7.66
CA PHE A 139 9.37 -15.45 -8.18
C PHE A 139 9.76 -14.21 -9.01
N ASP A 140 9.11 -14.03 -10.16
CA ASP A 140 9.58 -13.09 -11.17
C ASP A 140 9.35 -11.62 -10.77
N VAL A 141 8.12 -11.29 -10.33
CA VAL A 141 7.77 -9.89 -10.09
C VAL A 141 8.41 -9.35 -8.81
N VAL A 142 8.39 -10.13 -7.74
CA VAL A 142 9.08 -9.75 -6.48
C VAL A 142 10.57 -9.54 -6.70
N SER A 143 11.20 -10.38 -7.56
CA SER A 143 12.61 -10.25 -7.92
C SER A 143 12.88 -9.01 -8.78
N ALA A 144 12.02 -8.72 -9.78
CA ALA A 144 12.14 -7.52 -10.62
C ALA A 144 12.02 -6.23 -9.79
N TYR A 145 11.15 -6.21 -8.77
CA TYR A 145 10.99 -5.09 -7.86
C TYR A 145 12.06 -5.03 -6.75
N LYS A 146 13.01 -5.96 -6.74
CA LYS A 146 14.11 -6.04 -5.76
C LYS A 146 13.58 -5.97 -4.33
N VAL A 147 12.62 -6.81 -4.04
CA VAL A 147 12.05 -6.97 -2.68
C VAL A 147 12.91 -7.95 -1.91
N ASP A 148 13.43 -7.52 -0.76
CA ASP A 148 14.31 -8.32 0.10
C ASP A 148 13.59 -8.89 1.31
N GLY A 149 12.35 -8.44 1.57
CA GLY A 149 11.52 -8.88 2.70
C GLY A 149 10.09 -8.40 2.55
N ILE A 150 9.16 -9.08 3.23
CA ILE A 150 7.73 -8.75 3.24
C ILE A 150 7.24 -8.46 4.67
N PRO A 151 6.24 -7.57 4.85
CA PRO A 151 5.57 -6.82 3.78
C PRO A 151 6.45 -5.72 3.18
N THR A 152 6.35 -5.53 1.88
CA THR A 152 6.92 -4.37 1.18
C THR A 152 5.85 -3.76 0.30
N LYS A 153 5.65 -2.45 0.45
CA LYS A 153 4.69 -1.68 -0.33
C LYS A 153 5.43 -0.74 -1.29
N PHE A 154 4.92 -0.64 -2.50
CA PHE A 154 5.32 0.39 -3.45
C PHE A 154 4.11 1.26 -3.78
N VAL A 155 4.33 2.55 -3.93
CA VAL A 155 3.34 3.46 -4.51
C VAL A 155 3.87 3.93 -5.86
N ILE A 156 3.10 3.64 -6.90
CA ILE A 156 3.43 3.92 -8.30
C ILE A 156 2.49 5.02 -8.79
N ASP A 157 3.04 6.03 -9.45
CA ASP A 157 2.25 7.13 -10.02
C ASP A 157 1.58 6.77 -11.35
N GLY A 158 0.74 7.68 -11.87
CA GLY A 158 0.02 7.49 -13.13
C GLY A 158 0.92 7.37 -14.38
N ASP A 159 2.17 7.83 -14.29
CA ASP A 159 3.16 7.68 -15.35
C ASP A 159 3.87 6.31 -15.30
N GLY A 160 3.63 5.51 -14.25
CA GLY A 160 4.22 4.19 -14.06
C GLY A 160 5.57 4.21 -13.35
N ASN A 161 5.87 5.26 -12.59
CA ASN A 161 7.10 5.35 -11.81
C ASN A 161 6.84 5.02 -10.34
N ILE A 162 7.73 4.23 -9.73
CA ILE A 162 7.77 4.03 -8.29
C ILE A 162 8.14 5.36 -7.65
N ARG A 163 7.27 5.84 -6.77
CA ARG A 163 7.47 7.10 -6.04
C ARG A 163 7.81 6.86 -4.58
N PHE A 164 7.35 5.76 -4.02
CA PHE A 164 7.65 5.37 -2.64
C PHE A 164 7.85 3.86 -2.52
N LYS A 165 8.76 3.47 -1.61
CA LYS A 165 8.94 2.10 -1.11
C LYS A 165 8.84 2.16 0.40
N ALA A 166 7.97 1.36 1.00
CA ALA A 166 7.83 1.18 2.44
C ALA A 166 8.02 -0.29 2.78
N VAL A 167 8.89 -0.59 3.73
CA VAL A 167 9.19 -1.96 4.16
C VAL A 167 8.73 -2.15 5.60
N GLY A 168 8.08 -3.27 5.86
CA GLY A 168 7.61 -3.65 7.18
C GLY A 168 6.19 -3.15 7.49
N PHE A 169 5.85 -3.25 8.77
CA PHE A 169 4.55 -2.87 9.33
C PHE A 169 4.75 -1.80 10.41
N SER A 170 3.98 -0.72 10.35
CA SER A 170 4.08 0.45 11.23
C SER A 170 3.57 0.20 12.67
N GLY A 171 3.13 -1.03 12.98
CA GLY A 171 2.71 -1.44 14.32
C GLY A 171 1.25 -1.14 14.69
N SER A 172 0.51 -0.39 13.85
CA SER A 172 -0.92 -0.12 14.08
C SER A 172 -1.69 0.08 12.78
N ASP A 173 -3.00 -0.19 12.81
CA ASP A 173 -3.89 0.03 11.67
C ASP A 173 -3.90 1.50 11.22
N ASP A 174 -4.02 2.42 12.18
CA ASP A 174 -4.06 3.85 11.89
C ASP A 174 -2.72 4.36 11.36
N GLY A 175 -1.61 3.73 11.79
CA GLY A 175 -0.28 3.97 11.22
C GLY A 175 -0.21 3.59 9.74
N VAL A 176 -0.78 2.45 9.36
CA VAL A 176 -0.87 2.02 7.94
C VAL A 176 -1.71 3.01 7.13
N VAL A 177 -2.87 3.42 7.65
CA VAL A 177 -3.74 4.39 6.96
C VAL A 177 -3.01 5.71 6.75
N LYS A 178 -2.36 6.25 7.79
CA LYS A 178 -1.60 7.51 7.70
C LYS A 178 -0.45 7.41 6.69
N GLU A 179 0.30 6.30 6.71
CA GLU A 179 1.37 6.03 5.77
C GLU A 179 0.88 6.09 4.32
N ILE A 180 -0.19 5.38 4.00
CA ILE A 180 -0.80 5.35 2.67
C ILE A 180 -1.35 6.75 2.29
N ASP A 181 -2.06 7.41 3.20
CA ASP A 181 -2.61 8.76 2.97
C ASP A 181 -1.51 9.78 2.64
N SER A 182 -0.42 9.76 3.40
CA SER A 182 0.72 10.67 3.18
C SER A 182 1.32 10.48 1.79
N MET A 183 1.54 9.23 1.37
CA MET A 183 2.09 8.92 0.05
C MET A 183 1.14 9.31 -1.09
N ILE A 184 -0.16 8.98 -0.99
CA ILE A 184 -1.17 9.32 -2.02
C ILE A 184 -1.32 10.83 -2.14
N SER A 185 -1.44 11.56 -1.01
CA SER A 185 -1.63 13.02 -1.02
C SER A 185 -0.49 13.78 -1.69
N LEU A 186 0.73 13.26 -1.61
CA LEU A 186 1.90 13.83 -2.26
C LEU A 186 1.87 13.65 -3.79
N LEU A 187 1.20 12.62 -4.29
CA LEU A 187 1.05 12.38 -5.73
C LEU A 187 -0.15 13.13 -6.31
N ALA A 188 -1.30 13.10 -5.64
CA ALA A 188 -2.52 13.78 -6.08
C ALA A 188 -2.35 15.32 -6.19
N GLY A 189 -1.54 15.93 -5.34
CA GLY A 189 -1.23 17.37 -5.41
C GLY A 189 -0.40 17.81 -6.61
N LYS A 190 0.19 16.87 -7.38
CA LYS A 190 0.95 17.15 -8.61
C LYS A 190 0.07 17.13 -9.87
N GLU A 191 -1.06 16.42 -9.86
CA GLU A 191 -1.96 16.34 -11.02
C GLU A 191 -2.76 17.63 -11.22
N SER A 192 -2.93 18.45 -10.16
CA SER A 192 -3.64 19.73 -10.22
C SER A 192 -2.80 20.89 -10.78
N SER A 193 -1.55 20.65 -11.17
CA SER A 193 -0.58 21.68 -11.59
C SER A 193 -0.10 21.51 -13.04
N LYS A 194 -0.83 20.74 -13.85
CA LYS A 194 -0.56 20.61 -15.31
C LYS A 194 -1.66 21.20 -16.16
#